data_72078019238069ac10714ab1b5086b34
#
_entry.id   72078019238069ac10714ab1b5086b34
#
_cell.length_a   1.000
_cell.length_b   1.000
_cell.length_c   1.000
_cell.angle_alpha   90.00
_cell.angle_beta   90.00
_cell.angle_gamma   90.00
#
_symmetry.space_group_name_H-M   'P 1'
#
loop_
_entity.id
_entity.type
_entity.pdbx_description
1 polymer ?
#
loop_
_entity_poly.entity_id
_entity_poly.type
_entity_poly.pdbx_seq_one_letter_code
_entity_poly.pdbx_strand_id
1 'polypeptide(L)'
;MVTLREDTRKSIAELTLMDDIFMNKVFDNDIGRTALLLRIILKNDKIKVIKATTQQKLKNLLGHDLQLDILAQNENGTLFNVEIQNQSSGAAARRARYHLSLLDSLSLPKGKTYKQLPDNYVVFITQNDVLKGGLPLYHINRKIEENDKAFADGSHIIYVNNKIKDETPLGRLMHDFTCKNPDDMYYPELAEKARYFKETEKGLTNMGDVFEKFAAKRAKEAAKEAAEATTKENKIEFAKGLLADGMSIEFTVRHSKLSEAEVRELASKLSA
;
A
#
# COMPACT_ATOMS: atom_id res chain seq x y z
N MET A 1 -7.96 -34.86 3.61
CA MET A 1 -6.97 -33.76 3.37
C MET A 1 -7.24 -33.23 1.98
N VAL A 2 -7.52 -31.95 1.84
CA VAL A 2 -7.61 -31.31 0.51
C VAL A 2 -6.17 -31.13 0.03
N THR A 3 -5.79 -31.91 -0.97
CA THR A 3 -4.47 -31.76 -1.59
C THR A 3 -4.46 -30.46 -2.37
N LEU A 4 -3.62 -29.51 -1.97
CA LEU A 4 -3.45 -28.24 -2.67
C LEU A 4 -3.03 -28.51 -4.12
N ARG A 5 -3.66 -27.82 -5.10
CA ARG A 5 -3.31 -27.96 -6.51
C ARG A 5 -1.85 -27.60 -6.75
N GLU A 6 -1.18 -28.33 -7.61
CA GLU A 6 0.25 -28.10 -7.90
C GLU A 6 0.54 -26.69 -8.40
N ASP A 7 -0.35 -26.13 -9.24
CA ASP A 7 -0.25 -24.74 -9.72
C ASP A 7 -0.33 -23.72 -8.58
N THR A 8 -1.19 -23.98 -7.59
CA THR A 8 -1.29 -23.11 -6.40
C THR A 8 0.00 -23.18 -5.57
N ARG A 9 0.59 -24.38 -5.40
CA ARG A 9 1.90 -24.52 -4.72
C ARG A 9 3.00 -23.77 -5.43
N LYS A 10 3.09 -23.86 -6.75
CA LYS A 10 4.05 -23.09 -7.56
C LYS A 10 3.84 -21.59 -7.39
N SER A 11 2.60 -21.12 -7.42
CA SER A 11 2.27 -19.70 -7.21
C SER A 11 2.67 -19.22 -5.81
N ILE A 12 2.44 -20.02 -4.75
CA ILE A 12 2.86 -19.70 -3.39
C ILE A 12 4.39 -19.62 -3.27
N ALA A 13 5.12 -20.52 -3.93
CA ALA A 13 6.58 -20.50 -3.93
C ALA A 13 7.16 -19.21 -4.52
N GLU A 14 6.49 -18.62 -5.51
CA GLU A 14 6.90 -17.37 -6.16
C GLU A 14 6.61 -16.10 -5.34
N LEU A 15 5.74 -16.17 -4.31
CA LEU A 15 5.39 -15.01 -3.49
C LEU A 15 6.59 -14.46 -2.72
N THR A 16 6.61 -13.15 -2.56
CA THR A 16 7.61 -12.39 -1.81
C THR A 16 6.93 -11.51 -0.76
N LEU A 17 7.69 -10.87 0.12
CA LEU A 17 7.15 -9.90 1.08
C LEU A 17 6.63 -8.62 0.42
N MET A 18 6.88 -8.44 -0.88
CA MET A 18 6.27 -7.37 -1.67
C MET A 18 4.84 -7.71 -2.11
N ASP A 19 4.41 -8.95 -1.96
CA ASP A 19 3.05 -9.38 -2.32
C ASP A 19 2.13 -9.29 -1.11
N ASP A 20 1.03 -8.52 -1.22
CA ASP A 20 0.09 -8.20 -0.14
C ASP A 20 -0.35 -9.44 0.65
N ILE A 21 -0.70 -10.52 -0.06
CA ILE A 21 -1.20 -11.75 0.58
C ILE A 21 -0.14 -12.45 1.43
N PHE A 22 1.13 -12.42 0.98
CA PHE A 22 2.23 -13.05 1.69
C PHE A 22 2.70 -12.17 2.85
N MET A 23 2.90 -10.88 2.60
CA MET A 23 3.22 -9.88 3.61
C MET A 23 2.23 -9.93 4.78
N ASN A 24 0.93 -9.95 4.48
CA ASN A 24 -0.10 -10.06 5.49
C ASN A 24 0.08 -11.28 6.38
N LYS A 25 0.37 -12.45 5.80
CA LYS A 25 0.58 -13.67 6.56
C LYS A 25 1.83 -13.66 7.41
N VAL A 26 2.87 -12.98 6.95
CA VAL A 26 4.14 -12.89 7.68
C VAL A 26 4.06 -11.93 8.85
N PHE A 27 3.38 -10.80 8.70
CA PHE A 27 3.36 -9.72 9.70
C PHE A 27 2.09 -9.66 10.56
N ASP A 28 0.99 -10.34 10.17
CA ASP A 28 -0.27 -10.27 10.92
C ASP A 28 -0.13 -10.80 12.34
N ASN A 29 -0.43 -9.94 13.31
CA ASN A 29 -0.27 -10.20 14.74
C ASN A 29 1.16 -10.62 15.15
N ASP A 30 2.17 -10.33 14.32
CA ASP A 30 3.55 -10.68 14.57
C ASP A 30 4.36 -9.48 15.07
N ILE A 31 4.37 -9.31 16.38
CA ILE A 31 5.06 -8.22 17.07
C ILE A 31 6.57 -8.28 16.84
N GLY A 32 7.16 -9.48 16.87
CA GLY A 32 8.61 -9.67 16.75
C GLY A 32 9.15 -9.24 15.39
N ARG A 33 8.54 -9.75 14.31
CA ARG A 33 8.94 -9.42 12.93
C ARG A 33 8.65 -7.97 12.58
N THR A 34 7.53 -7.42 13.07
CA THR A 34 7.22 -6.00 12.89
C THR A 34 8.22 -5.11 13.64
N ALA A 35 8.63 -5.49 14.84
CA ALA A 35 9.68 -4.77 15.58
C ALA A 35 11.04 -4.83 14.86
N LEU A 36 11.43 -5.99 14.32
CA LEU A 36 12.64 -6.14 13.50
C LEU A 36 12.63 -5.18 12.32
N LEU A 37 11.54 -5.18 11.55
CA LEU A 37 11.33 -4.30 10.40
C LEU A 37 11.53 -2.81 10.78
N LEU A 38 10.83 -2.36 11.82
CA LEU A 38 10.88 -0.96 12.26
C LEU A 38 12.25 -0.57 12.83
N ARG A 39 12.90 -1.44 13.60
CA ARG A 39 14.25 -1.20 14.14
C ARG A 39 15.28 -0.98 13.03
N ILE A 40 15.23 -1.78 11.99
CA ILE A 40 16.15 -1.67 10.85
C ILE A 40 15.90 -0.37 10.07
N ILE A 41 14.63 -0.08 9.71
CA ILE A 41 14.28 1.10 8.92
C ILE A 41 14.60 2.39 9.69
N LEU A 42 14.24 2.45 10.97
CA LEU A 42 14.41 3.63 11.82
C LEU A 42 15.78 3.70 12.51
N LYS A 43 16.63 2.69 12.30
CA LYS A 43 17.95 2.56 12.95
C LYS A 43 17.86 2.74 14.48
N ASN A 44 16.84 2.15 15.09
CA ASN A 44 16.56 2.29 16.51
C ASN A 44 16.19 0.95 17.16
N ASP A 45 17.16 0.30 17.78
CA ASP A 45 16.99 -1.02 18.44
C ASP A 45 16.10 -0.96 19.69
N LYS A 46 15.79 0.25 20.20
CA LYS A 46 14.96 0.43 21.38
C LYS A 46 13.46 0.39 21.10
N ILE A 47 13.04 0.30 19.82
CA ILE A 47 11.63 0.23 19.46
C ILE A 47 11.03 -1.07 20.00
N LYS A 48 10.03 -0.94 20.87
CA LYS A 48 9.26 -2.03 21.42
C LYS A 48 7.83 -1.95 20.89
N VAL A 49 7.50 -2.79 19.92
CA VAL A 49 6.14 -2.94 19.42
C VAL A 49 5.32 -3.73 20.41
N ILE A 50 4.13 -3.25 20.75
CA ILE A 50 3.17 -3.94 21.63
C ILE A 50 1.95 -4.46 20.88
N LYS A 51 1.70 -3.93 19.69
CA LYS A 51 0.60 -4.34 18.81
C LYS A 51 1.03 -4.22 17.35
N ALA A 52 0.69 -5.22 16.55
CA ALA A 52 0.86 -5.20 15.11
C ALA A 52 -0.37 -5.86 14.47
N THR A 53 -0.95 -5.23 13.46
CA THR A 53 -2.09 -5.75 12.68
C THR A 53 -1.86 -5.44 11.22
N THR A 54 -2.33 -6.31 10.34
CA THR A 54 -2.29 -6.08 8.90
C THR A 54 -3.68 -5.80 8.35
N GLN A 55 -3.74 -5.13 7.19
CA GLN A 55 -4.98 -4.81 6.46
C GLN A 55 -6.04 -4.10 7.32
N GLN A 56 -5.56 -3.27 8.26
CA GLN A 56 -6.43 -2.51 9.16
C GLN A 56 -7.24 -1.49 8.35
N LYS A 57 -8.56 -1.65 8.36
CA LYS A 57 -9.47 -0.67 7.73
C LYS A 57 -9.76 0.46 8.68
N LEU A 58 -9.48 1.67 8.24
CA LEU A 58 -9.83 2.91 8.91
C LEU A 58 -10.97 3.58 8.14
N LYS A 59 -12.15 3.62 8.76
CA LYS A 59 -13.28 4.35 8.19
C LYS A 59 -13.11 5.84 8.48
N ASN A 60 -13.21 6.64 7.44
CA ASN A 60 -13.28 8.09 7.56
C ASN A 60 -14.69 8.56 7.17
N LEU A 61 -15.45 9.02 8.15
CA LEU A 61 -16.84 9.48 7.94
C LEU A 61 -16.98 10.67 6.98
N LEU A 62 -15.90 11.41 6.75
CA LEU A 62 -15.88 12.64 5.96
C LEU A 62 -14.95 12.56 4.72
N GLY A 63 -14.31 11.41 4.48
CA GLY A 63 -13.32 11.29 3.41
C GLY A 63 -13.12 9.85 2.94
N HIS A 64 -11.96 9.61 2.32
CA HIS A 64 -11.61 8.28 1.85
C HIS A 64 -11.27 7.34 3.01
N ASP A 65 -11.86 6.17 3.02
CA ASP A 65 -11.44 5.07 3.86
C ASP A 65 -10.01 4.66 3.50
N LEU A 66 -9.24 4.25 4.50
CA LEU A 66 -7.92 3.64 4.29
C LEU A 66 -7.92 2.18 4.70
N GLN A 67 -7.13 1.40 3.99
CA GLN A 67 -6.69 0.09 4.41
C GLN A 67 -5.18 0.16 4.55
N LEU A 68 -4.69 -0.01 5.78
CA LEU A 68 -3.26 0.06 6.09
C LEU A 68 -2.64 -1.34 5.99
N ASP A 69 -1.50 -1.45 5.30
CA ASP A 69 -0.84 -2.73 5.10
C ASP A 69 -0.35 -3.31 6.43
N ILE A 70 0.44 -2.54 7.19
CA ILE A 70 0.86 -2.89 8.55
C ILE A 70 0.63 -1.65 9.44
N LEU A 71 -0.15 -1.81 10.50
CA LEU A 71 -0.27 -0.83 11.59
C LEU A 71 0.33 -1.41 12.85
N ALA A 72 1.35 -0.75 13.39
CA ALA A 72 1.99 -1.10 14.64
C ALA A 72 1.88 0.03 15.66
N GLN A 73 1.94 -0.34 16.95
CA GLN A 73 1.96 0.59 18.05
C GLN A 73 3.04 0.19 19.05
N ASN A 74 3.75 1.19 19.60
CA ASN A 74 4.69 0.98 20.70
C ASN A 74 4.06 1.31 22.07
N GLU A 75 4.83 1.10 23.14
CA GLU A 75 4.43 1.36 24.53
C GLU A 75 4.11 2.83 24.82
N ASN A 76 4.65 3.77 24.05
CA ASN A 76 4.43 5.21 24.17
C ASN A 76 3.22 5.74 23.37
N GLY A 77 2.49 4.85 22.71
CA GLY A 77 1.34 5.22 21.88
C GLY A 77 1.71 5.64 20.45
N THR A 78 2.99 5.71 20.10
CA THR A 78 3.45 5.98 18.73
C THR A 78 2.84 4.97 17.76
N LEU A 79 2.26 5.45 16.68
CA LEU A 79 1.77 4.61 15.60
C LEU A 79 2.75 4.60 14.43
N PHE A 80 2.94 3.40 13.88
CA PHE A 80 3.75 3.15 12.69
C PHE A 80 2.85 2.52 11.64
N ASN A 81 2.67 3.21 10.53
CA ASN A 81 2.04 2.64 9.35
C ASN A 81 3.13 2.30 8.33
N VAL A 82 3.25 1.03 7.96
CA VAL A 82 4.14 0.59 6.89
C VAL A 82 3.30 0.16 5.70
N GLU A 83 3.54 0.79 4.57
CA GLU A 83 2.87 0.55 3.29
C GLU A 83 3.85 -0.08 2.30
N ILE A 84 3.46 -1.15 1.64
CA ILE A 84 4.26 -1.84 0.63
C ILE A 84 3.67 -1.56 -0.74
N GLN A 85 4.45 -0.91 -1.62
CA GLN A 85 3.95 -0.39 -2.88
C GLN A 85 4.75 -0.89 -4.08
N ASN A 86 4.13 -1.76 -4.87
CA ASN A 86 4.70 -2.26 -6.12
C ASN A 86 4.62 -1.24 -7.26
N GLN A 87 3.67 -0.30 -7.19
CA GLN A 87 3.48 0.76 -8.18
C GLN A 87 3.81 2.12 -7.59
N SER A 88 4.55 2.95 -8.34
CA SER A 88 4.96 4.29 -7.90
C SER A 88 3.78 5.22 -7.59
N SER A 89 2.65 5.06 -8.29
CA SER A 89 1.42 5.83 -8.04
C SER A 89 0.83 5.62 -6.65
N GLY A 90 1.07 4.45 -6.05
CA GLY A 90 0.60 4.13 -4.70
C GLY A 90 1.35 4.87 -3.59
N ALA A 91 2.55 5.43 -3.86
CA ALA A 91 3.39 6.10 -2.88
C ALA A 91 3.46 7.63 -3.07
N ALA A 92 2.37 8.25 -3.53
CA ALA A 92 2.32 9.70 -3.74
C ALA A 92 2.46 10.49 -2.43
N ALA A 93 3.19 11.62 -2.45
CA ALA A 93 3.43 12.47 -1.28
C ALA A 93 2.14 12.93 -0.58
N ARG A 94 1.08 13.23 -1.36
CA ARG A 94 -0.23 13.61 -0.80
C ARG A 94 -0.90 12.44 -0.07
N ARG A 95 -0.73 11.21 -0.55
CA ARG A 95 -1.22 10.00 0.14
C ARG A 95 -0.47 9.79 1.46
N ALA A 96 0.85 9.94 1.48
CA ALA A 96 1.65 9.85 2.70
C ALA A 96 1.17 10.85 3.77
N ARG A 97 0.95 12.12 3.36
CA ARG A 97 0.39 13.14 4.25
C ARG A 97 -0.99 12.77 4.78
N TYR A 98 -1.86 12.20 3.94
CA TYR A 98 -3.21 11.79 4.32
C TYR A 98 -3.18 10.64 5.34
N HIS A 99 -2.33 9.62 5.11
CA HIS A 99 -2.11 8.54 6.07
C HIS A 99 -1.66 9.07 7.42
N LEU A 100 -0.67 9.98 7.43
CA LEU A 100 -0.16 10.58 8.66
C LEU A 100 -1.24 11.33 9.44
N SER A 101 -2.07 12.14 8.77
CA SER A 101 -3.17 12.87 9.43
C SER A 101 -4.21 11.95 10.07
N LEU A 102 -4.46 10.77 9.48
CA LEU A 102 -5.35 9.77 10.08
C LEU A 102 -4.70 9.06 11.28
N LEU A 103 -3.39 8.79 11.25
CA LEU A 103 -2.67 8.29 12.41
C LEU A 103 -2.76 9.28 13.58
N ASP A 104 -2.57 10.58 13.34
CA ASP A 104 -2.70 11.62 14.34
C ASP A 104 -4.11 11.65 14.96
N SER A 105 -5.13 11.54 14.10
CA SER A 105 -6.52 11.45 14.54
C SER A 105 -6.80 10.21 15.41
N LEU A 106 -6.15 9.07 15.12
CA LEU A 106 -6.26 7.85 15.91
C LEU A 106 -5.49 7.92 17.22
N SER A 107 -4.35 8.62 17.22
CA SER A 107 -3.44 8.69 18.37
C SER A 107 -3.90 9.67 19.46
N LEU A 108 -4.81 10.61 19.12
CA LEU A 108 -5.28 11.63 20.04
C LEU A 108 -6.76 11.40 20.41
N PRO A 109 -7.07 10.66 21.48
CA PRO A 109 -8.44 10.44 21.92
C PRO A 109 -9.14 11.74 22.32
N LYS A 110 -10.47 11.75 22.20
CA LYS A 110 -11.31 12.88 22.63
C LYS A 110 -11.01 13.28 24.07
N GLY A 111 -10.83 14.57 24.32
CA GLY A 111 -10.53 15.12 25.63
C GLY A 111 -9.05 15.21 25.98
N LYS A 112 -8.15 14.73 25.13
CA LYS A 112 -6.70 14.91 25.27
C LYS A 112 -6.24 16.23 24.64
N THR A 113 -5.12 16.78 25.13
CA THR A 113 -4.52 18.00 24.57
C THR A 113 -3.54 17.65 23.45
N TYR A 114 -3.32 18.56 22.50
CA TYR A 114 -2.37 18.37 21.40
C TYR A 114 -0.93 18.08 21.86
N LYS A 115 -0.55 18.51 23.09
CA LYS A 115 0.75 18.18 23.68
C LYS A 115 0.94 16.68 23.97
N GLN A 116 -0.14 15.92 23.97
CA GLN A 116 -0.14 14.47 24.21
C GLN A 116 -0.17 13.66 22.91
N LEU A 117 -0.16 14.34 21.74
CA LEU A 117 -0.04 13.65 20.46
C LEU A 117 1.36 13.03 20.37
N PRO A 118 1.47 11.71 20.21
CA PRO A 118 2.77 11.07 20.06
C PRO A 118 3.36 11.32 18.67
N ASP A 119 4.65 11.07 18.53
CA ASP A 119 5.27 11.00 17.21
C ASP A 119 4.63 9.84 16.41
N ASN A 120 4.29 10.08 15.14
CA ASN A 120 3.73 9.06 14.26
C ASN A 120 4.56 8.93 12.97
N TYR A 121 4.59 7.71 12.44
CA TYR A 121 5.43 7.35 11.30
C TYR A 121 4.60 6.74 10.18
N VAL A 122 4.81 7.23 8.96
CA VAL A 122 4.34 6.59 7.74
C VAL A 122 5.55 6.17 6.92
N VAL A 123 5.69 4.89 6.69
CA VAL A 123 6.81 4.28 5.97
C VAL A 123 6.27 3.67 4.68
N PHE A 124 6.78 4.11 3.53
CA PHE A 124 6.55 3.47 2.25
C PHE A 124 7.76 2.65 1.83
N ILE A 125 7.59 1.33 1.70
CA ILE A 125 8.56 0.45 1.04
C ILE A 125 8.14 0.34 -0.42
N THR A 126 8.93 0.88 -1.32
CA THR A 126 8.57 1.01 -2.73
C THR A 126 9.45 0.15 -3.62
N GLN A 127 8.83 -0.54 -4.59
CA GLN A 127 9.55 -1.34 -5.59
C GLN A 127 10.56 -0.50 -6.39
N ASN A 128 10.21 0.75 -6.66
CA ASN A 128 11.02 1.69 -7.43
C ASN A 128 11.36 2.92 -6.57
N ASP A 129 12.48 3.57 -6.90
CA ASP A 129 12.83 4.87 -6.30
C ASP A 129 11.87 5.97 -6.75
N VAL A 130 10.83 6.22 -5.96
CA VAL A 130 9.77 7.21 -6.26
C VAL A 130 10.29 8.64 -6.22
N LEU A 131 11.31 8.91 -5.39
CA LEU A 131 11.90 10.24 -5.22
C LEU A 131 13.08 10.48 -6.15
N LYS A 132 13.54 9.46 -6.88
CA LYS A 132 14.58 9.53 -7.92
C LYS A 132 15.93 10.09 -7.47
N GLY A 133 16.24 10.03 -6.18
CA GLY A 133 17.51 10.49 -5.62
C GLY A 133 18.60 9.43 -5.52
N GLY A 134 18.31 8.18 -5.88
CA GLY A 134 19.27 7.07 -5.82
C GLY A 134 19.64 6.61 -4.40
N LEU A 135 18.91 7.06 -3.37
CA LEU A 135 19.21 6.73 -1.97
C LEU A 135 18.41 5.49 -1.52
N PRO A 136 18.94 4.72 -0.56
CA PRO A 136 18.23 3.58 0.00
C PRO A 136 17.05 3.98 0.89
N LEU A 137 17.10 5.19 1.46
CA LEU A 137 16.10 5.69 2.39
C LEU A 137 16.03 7.21 2.33
N TYR A 138 14.81 7.75 2.43
CA TYR A 138 14.54 9.18 2.49
C TYR A 138 13.69 9.49 3.72
N HIS A 139 14.15 10.45 4.52
CA HIS A 139 13.37 11.02 5.61
C HIS A 139 12.75 12.35 5.15
N ILE A 140 11.44 12.47 5.26
CA ILE A 140 10.69 13.66 4.91
C ILE A 140 10.20 14.30 6.21
N ASN A 141 10.83 15.37 6.59
CA ASN A 141 10.52 16.15 7.79
C ASN A 141 10.17 17.60 7.42
N ARG A 142 9.44 18.27 8.30
CA ARG A 142 9.12 19.69 8.13
C ARG A 142 10.23 20.56 8.71
N LYS A 143 10.49 21.68 8.06
CA LYS A 143 11.43 22.69 8.52
C LYS A 143 10.79 24.08 8.52
N ILE A 144 11.32 24.98 9.32
CA ILE A 144 11.01 26.41 9.31
C ILE A 144 11.85 27.03 8.21
N GLU A 145 11.22 27.58 7.18
CA GLU A 145 11.93 28.08 5.97
C GLU A 145 12.88 29.23 6.29
N GLU A 146 12.52 30.10 7.24
CA GLU A 146 13.28 31.31 7.57
C GLU A 146 14.63 31.06 8.25
N ASN A 147 14.82 29.88 8.86
CA ASN A 147 16.03 29.58 9.62
C ASN A 147 16.56 28.14 9.49
N ASP A 148 16.00 27.36 8.57
CA ASP A 148 16.33 25.96 8.29
C ASP A 148 16.24 24.99 9.49
N LYS A 149 15.65 25.40 10.60
CA LYS A 149 15.48 24.54 11.78
C LYS A 149 14.34 23.53 11.58
N ALA A 150 14.49 22.36 12.16
CA ALA A 150 13.42 21.39 12.20
C ALA A 150 12.18 21.97 12.90
N PHE A 151 10.99 21.79 12.34
CA PHE A 151 9.73 22.16 12.98
C PHE A 151 9.40 21.27 14.16
N ALA A 152 9.91 20.03 14.18
CA ALA A 152 9.85 19.07 15.28
C ALA A 152 8.41 18.82 15.80
N ASP A 153 7.47 18.62 14.88
CA ASP A 153 6.06 18.40 15.19
C ASP A 153 5.70 16.91 15.42
N GLY A 154 6.70 16.01 15.44
CA GLY A 154 6.50 14.58 15.67
C GLY A 154 5.92 13.82 14.47
N SER A 155 5.81 14.46 13.30
CA SER A 155 5.30 13.83 12.10
C SER A 155 6.43 13.37 11.18
N HIS A 156 6.45 12.07 10.85
CA HIS A 156 7.54 11.46 10.08
C HIS A 156 7.01 10.68 8.88
N ILE A 157 7.53 10.99 7.69
CA ILE A 157 7.27 10.21 6.48
C ILE A 157 8.61 9.67 5.98
N ILE A 158 8.65 8.38 5.68
CA ILE A 158 9.87 7.69 5.25
C ILE A 158 9.57 6.92 3.96
N TYR A 159 10.49 7.06 2.99
CA TYR A 159 10.47 6.25 1.79
C TYR A 159 11.69 5.33 1.77
N VAL A 160 11.45 4.04 1.59
CA VAL A 160 12.48 3.00 1.46
C VAL A 160 12.49 2.52 0.02
N ASN A 161 13.66 2.59 -0.60
CA ASN A 161 13.88 2.18 -1.98
C ASN A 161 14.32 0.71 -2.02
N ASN A 162 13.41 -0.18 -2.37
CA ASN A 162 13.68 -1.62 -2.41
C ASN A 162 14.64 -2.07 -3.55
N LYS A 163 15.05 -1.16 -4.45
CA LYS A 163 16.05 -1.48 -5.47
C LYS A 163 17.47 -1.61 -4.90
N ILE A 164 17.74 -0.96 -3.77
CA ILE A 164 19.07 -0.96 -3.17
C ILE A 164 19.15 -2.12 -2.17
N LYS A 165 20.00 -3.09 -2.49
CA LYS A 165 20.21 -4.34 -1.75
C LYS A 165 21.69 -4.51 -1.44
N ASP A 166 22.26 -3.49 -0.80
CA ASP A 166 23.63 -3.49 -0.34
C ASP A 166 23.81 -4.32 0.95
N GLU A 167 25.04 -4.44 1.42
CA GLU A 167 25.38 -5.22 2.62
C GLU A 167 24.96 -4.54 3.95
N THR A 168 24.32 -3.38 3.89
CA THR A 168 23.78 -2.74 5.09
C THR A 168 22.57 -3.54 5.65
N PRO A 169 22.24 -3.38 6.94
CA PRO A 169 21.03 -4.00 7.48
C PRO A 169 19.76 -3.71 6.67
N LEU A 170 19.63 -2.48 6.16
CA LEU A 170 18.49 -2.10 5.33
C LEU A 170 18.54 -2.77 3.96
N GLY A 171 19.70 -2.80 3.31
CA GLY A 171 19.86 -3.46 2.01
C GLY A 171 19.58 -4.96 2.07
N ARG A 172 20.06 -5.64 3.12
CA ARG A 172 19.74 -7.05 3.40
C ARG A 172 18.25 -7.26 3.65
N LEU A 173 17.59 -6.34 4.37
CA LEU A 173 16.14 -6.40 4.56
C LEU A 173 15.40 -6.25 3.23
N MET A 174 15.82 -5.32 2.37
CA MET A 174 15.22 -5.13 1.03
C MET A 174 15.49 -6.32 0.10
N HIS A 175 16.61 -7.01 0.27
CA HIS A 175 16.83 -8.30 -0.37
C HIS A 175 15.75 -9.30 0.05
N ASP A 176 15.53 -9.48 1.35
CA ASP A 176 14.55 -10.42 1.90
C ASP A 176 13.12 -10.09 1.46
N PHE A 177 12.81 -8.80 1.28
CA PHE A 177 11.50 -8.39 0.77
C PHE A 177 11.21 -8.88 -0.66
N THR A 178 12.21 -9.16 -1.46
CA THR A 178 12.07 -9.69 -2.83
C THR A 178 12.57 -11.12 -2.98
N CYS A 179 13.06 -11.72 -1.89
CA CYS A 179 13.58 -13.08 -1.90
C CYS A 179 12.42 -14.08 -1.97
N LYS A 180 12.52 -15.04 -2.91
CA LYS A 180 11.52 -16.10 -3.09
C LYS A 180 11.84 -17.32 -2.25
N ASN A 181 13.14 -17.65 -2.15
CA ASN A 181 13.61 -18.82 -1.44
C ASN A 181 13.98 -18.45 0.00
N PRO A 182 13.35 -19.05 1.03
CA PRO A 182 13.68 -18.76 2.43
C PRO A 182 15.14 -19.04 2.80
N ASP A 183 15.83 -19.95 2.10
CA ASP A 183 17.22 -20.30 2.38
C ASP A 183 18.21 -19.19 1.97
N ASP A 184 17.79 -18.29 1.09
CA ASP A 184 18.60 -17.17 0.61
C ASP A 184 18.36 -15.88 1.42
N MET A 185 17.46 -15.91 2.42
CA MET A 185 17.14 -14.74 3.23
C MET A 185 18.19 -14.49 4.31
N TYR A 186 18.47 -13.21 4.56
CA TYR A 186 19.45 -12.78 5.57
C TYR A 186 18.92 -12.81 7.00
N TYR A 187 17.62 -12.51 7.19
CA TYR A 187 16.98 -12.43 8.52
C TYR A 187 16.29 -13.75 8.88
N PRO A 188 16.85 -14.53 9.85
CA PRO A 188 16.31 -15.85 10.21
C PRO A 188 14.84 -15.81 10.61
N GLU A 189 14.40 -14.75 11.27
CA GLU A 189 13.01 -14.58 11.70
C GLU A 189 12.04 -14.49 10.50
N LEU A 190 12.45 -13.80 9.43
CA LEU A 190 11.68 -13.71 8.19
C LEU A 190 11.75 -15.03 7.42
N ALA A 191 12.95 -15.61 7.30
CA ALA A 191 13.18 -16.89 6.64
C ALA A 191 12.34 -18.03 7.25
N GLU A 192 12.31 -18.15 8.58
CA GLU A 192 11.50 -19.14 9.30
C GLU A 192 10.03 -19.04 8.96
N LYS A 193 9.48 -17.83 8.97
CA LYS A 193 8.07 -17.61 8.66
C LYS A 193 7.75 -17.85 7.19
N ALA A 194 8.65 -17.43 6.29
CA ALA A 194 8.52 -17.70 4.86
C ALA A 194 8.57 -19.21 4.59
N ARG A 195 9.50 -19.94 5.20
CA ARG A 195 9.60 -21.39 5.10
C ARG A 195 8.34 -22.08 5.61
N TYR A 196 7.82 -21.65 6.77
CA TYR A 196 6.58 -22.20 7.29
C TYR A 196 5.44 -22.14 6.25
N PHE A 197 5.21 -21.00 5.63
CA PHE A 197 4.11 -20.84 4.67
C PHE A 197 4.36 -21.49 3.31
N LYS A 198 5.62 -21.62 2.88
CA LYS A 198 5.98 -22.15 1.55
C LYS A 198 6.24 -23.65 1.52
N GLU A 199 6.67 -24.24 2.65
CA GLU A 199 7.20 -25.60 2.65
C GLU A 199 6.41 -26.56 3.56
N THR A 200 5.79 -26.07 4.65
CA THR A 200 5.03 -26.97 5.54
C THR A 200 3.62 -27.20 5.02
N GLU A 201 3.08 -28.40 5.20
CA GLU A 201 1.70 -28.74 4.78
C GLU A 201 0.66 -27.77 5.39
N LYS A 202 0.79 -27.47 6.69
CA LYS A 202 -0.11 -26.56 7.41
C LYS A 202 0.00 -25.12 6.87
N GLY A 203 1.20 -24.65 6.62
CA GLY A 203 1.46 -23.32 6.05
C GLY A 203 0.92 -23.21 4.63
N LEU A 204 1.19 -24.19 3.78
CA LEU A 204 0.70 -24.26 2.42
C LEU A 204 -0.84 -24.29 2.35
N THR A 205 -1.50 -25.09 3.21
CA THR A 205 -2.97 -25.10 3.28
C THR A 205 -3.52 -23.73 3.66
N ASN A 206 -2.92 -23.09 4.68
CA ASN A 206 -3.31 -21.77 5.14
C ASN A 206 -3.11 -20.70 4.04
N MET A 207 -2.01 -20.76 3.29
CA MET A 207 -1.76 -19.87 2.17
C MET A 207 -2.68 -20.15 0.99
N GLY A 208 -2.97 -21.42 0.68
CA GLY A 208 -3.87 -21.82 -0.39
C GLY A 208 -5.26 -21.23 -0.23
N ASP A 209 -5.86 -21.34 0.95
CA ASP A 209 -7.16 -20.77 1.27
C ASP A 209 -7.20 -19.24 1.05
N VAL A 210 -6.12 -18.54 1.41
CA VAL A 210 -6.02 -17.09 1.24
C VAL A 210 -5.78 -16.74 -0.23
N PHE A 211 -4.92 -17.49 -0.90
CA PHE A 211 -4.63 -17.31 -2.32
C PHE A 211 -5.88 -17.47 -3.19
N GLU A 212 -6.68 -18.51 -2.95
CA GLU A 212 -7.94 -18.73 -3.66
C GLU A 212 -8.95 -17.60 -3.42
N LYS A 213 -9.10 -17.15 -2.18
CA LYS A 213 -9.97 -15.99 -1.85
C LYS A 213 -9.49 -14.71 -2.52
N PHE A 214 -8.19 -14.48 -2.54
CA PHE A 214 -7.58 -13.30 -3.17
C PHE A 214 -7.74 -13.36 -4.69
N ALA A 215 -7.46 -14.50 -5.32
CA ALA A 215 -7.64 -14.71 -6.75
C ALA A 215 -9.11 -14.50 -7.16
N ALA A 216 -10.07 -15.02 -6.40
CA ALA A 216 -11.49 -14.82 -6.64
C ALA A 216 -11.90 -13.34 -6.50
N LYS A 217 -11.37 -12.64 -5.50
CA LYS A 217 -11.60 -11.20 -5.32
C LYS A 217 -11.04 -10.41 -6.50
N ARG A 218 -9.80 -10.66 -6.90
CA ARG A 218 -9.15 -9.99 -8.04
C ARG A 218 -9.89 -10.25 -9.35
N ALA A 219 -10.32 -11.48 -9.59
CA ALA A 219 -11.13 -11.81 -10.75
C ALA A 219 -12.46 -11.04 -10.79
N LYS A 220 -13.13 -10.91 -9.64
CA LYS A 220 -14.37 -10.11 -9.52
C LYS A 220 -14.14 -8.62 -9.75
N GLU A 221 -13.05 -8.07 -9.20
CA GLU A 221 -12.68 -6.66 -9.39
C GLU A 221 -12.33 -6.38 -10.86
N ALA A 222 -11.51 -7.23 -11.49
CA ALA A 222 -11.17 -7.13 -12.90
C ALA A 222 -12.41 -7.25 -13.83
N ALA A 223 -13.33 -8.16 -13.52
CA ALA A 223 -14.58 -8.28 -14.25
C ALA A 223 -15.45 -7.03 -14.11
N LYS A 224 -15.49 -6.42 -12.93
CA LYS A 224 -16.21 -5.16 -12.69
C LYS A 224 -15.57 -3.99 -13.46
N GLU A 225 -14.26 -3.85 -13.40
CA GLU A 225 -13.52 -2.82 -14.14
C GLU A 225 -13.71 -2.96 -15.66
N ALA A 226 -13.65 -4.19 -16.18
CA ALA A 226 -13.91 -4.47 -17.58
C ALA A 226 -15.36 -4.10 -17.99
N ALA A 227 -16.35 -4.42 -17.15
CA ALA A 227 -17.74 -4.06 -17.42
C ALA A 227 -17.95 -2.53 -17.38
N GLU A 228 -17.30 -1.83 -16.43
CA GLU A 228 -17.35 -0.36 -16.35
C GLU A 228 -16.67 0.30 -17.55
N ALA A 229 -15.52 -0.22 -18.00
CA ALA A 229 -14.83 0.24 -19.21
C ALA A 229 -15.68 0.05 -20.45
N THR A 230 -16.25 -1.14 -20.67
CA THR A 230 -17.15 -1.43 -21.79
C THR A 230 -18.39 -0.52 -21.77
N THR A 231 -18.97 -0.30 -20.60
CA THR A 231 -20.11 0.62 -20.42
C THR A 231 -19.74 2.05 -20.80
N LYS A 232 -18.53 2.50 -20.43
CA LYS A 232 -18.02 3.83 -20.77
C LYS A 232 -17.75 3.97 -22.26
N GLU A 233 -17.14 2.98 -22.89
CA GLU A 233 -16.92 2.94 -24.35
C GLU A 233 -18.24 3.02 -25.12
N ASN A 234 -19.24 2.22 -24.74
CA ASN A 234 -20.56 2.25 -25.36
C ASN A 234 -21.23 3.64 -25.23
N LYS A 235 -21.11 4.31 -24.09
CA LYS A 235 -21.62 5.67 -23.89
C LYS A 235 -20.90 6.68 -24.78
N ILE A 236 -19.59 6.55 -24.94
CA ILE A 236 -18.77 7.40 -25.81
C ILE A 236 -19.17 7.20 -27.28
N GLU A 237 -19.30 5.95 -27.71
CA GLU A 237 -19.75 5.62 -29.08
C GLU A 237 -21.14 6.19 -29.37
N PHE A 238 -22.07 6.00 -28.45
CA PHE A 238 -23.43 6.55 -28.56
C PHE A 238 -23.42 8.09 -28.63
N ALA A 239 -22.62 8.74 -27.78
CA ALA A 239 -22.47 10.20 -27.80
C ALA A 239 -21.89 10.72 -29.11
N LYS A 240 -20.87 10.02 -29.66
CA LYS A 240 -20.31 10.34 -30.98
C LYS A 240 -21.35 10.24 -32.10
N GLY A 241 -22.17 9.20 -32.07
CA GLY A 241 -23.28 9.04 -33.03
C GLY A 241 -24.25 10.22 -32.97
N LEU A 242 -24.72 10.59 -31.77
CA LEU A 242 -25.62 11.73 -31.58
C LEU A 242 -25.01 13.07 -32.07
N LEU A 243 -23.71 13.29 -31.79
CA LEU A 243 -23.02 14.49 -32.26
C LEU A 243 -22.85 14.52 -33.77
N ALA A 244 -22.55 13.36 -34.40
CA ALA A 244 -22.47 13.24 -35.83
C ALA A 244 -23.81 13.48 -36.55
N ASP A 245 -24.91 13.08 -35.88
CA ASP A 245 -26.29 13.36 -36.36
C ASP A 245 -26.75 14.82 -36.11
N GLY A 246 -25.84 15.68 -35.64
CA GLY A 246 -26.13 17.13 -35.40
C GLY A 246 -26.89 17.44 -34.14
N MET A 247 -26.99 16.51 -33.20
CA MET A 247 -27.68 16.78 -31.93
C MET A 247 -26.89 17.76 -31.05
N SER A 248 -27.60 18.57 -30.26
CA SER A 248 -26.94 19.53 -29.36
C SER A 248 -26.18 18.88 -28.25
N ILE A 249 -25.18 19.60 -27.69
CA ILE A 249 -24.37 19.12 -26.54
C ILE A 249 -25.29 18.77 -25.36
N GLU A 250 -26.29 19.61 -25.06
CA GLU A 250 -27.22 19.35 -23.96
C GLU A 250 -28.06 18.08 -24.15
N PHE A 251 -28.53 17.85 -25.39
CA PHE A 251 -29.27 16.65 -25.75
C PHE A 251 -28.37 15.41 -25.61
N THR A 252 -27.12 15.48 -26.12
CA THR A 252 -26.15 14.40 -26.05
C THR A 252 -25.77 14.06 -24.59
N VAL A 253 -25.51 15.03 -23.73
CA VAL A 253 -25.26 14.83 -22.30
C VAL A 253 -26.42 14.07 -21.63
N ARG A 254 -27.66 14.53 -21.88
CA ARG A 254 -28.87 13.92 -21.28
C ARG A 254 -29.03 12.45 -21.66
N HIS A 255 -28.75 12.09 -22.91
CA HIS A 255 -29.02 10.75 -23.43
C HIS A 255 -27.82 9.78 -23.28
N SER A 256 -26.58 10.25 -23.43
CA SER A 256 -25.39 9.43 -23.26
C SER A 256 -25.02 9.18 -21.80
N LYS A 257 -25.49 10.04 -20.87
CA LYS A 257 -25.10 10.02 -19.44
C LYS A 257 -23.58 10.22 -19.23
N LEU A 258 -22.92 10.86 -20.17
CA LEU A 258 -21.57 11.40 -20.01
C LEU A 258 -21.64 12.80 -19.40
N SER A 259 -20.56 13.25 -18.79
CA SER A 259 -20.46 14.63 -18.30
C SER A 259 -20.42 15.63 -19.46
N GLU A 260 -20.82 16.86 -19.21
CA GLU A 260 -20.78 17.92 -20.22
C GLU A 260 -19.35 18.17 -20.74
N ALA A 261 -18.34 18.06 -19.85
CA ALA A 261 -16.94 18.20 -20.24
C ALA A 261 -16.49 17.11 -21.24
N GLU A 262 -16.89 15.85 -20.98
CA GLU A 262 -16.59 14.74 -21.89
C GLU A 262 -17.28 14.91 -23.24
N VAL A 263 -18.54 15.33 -23.27
CA VAL A 263 -19.28 15.55 -24.54
C VAL A 263 -18.71 16.72 -25.33
N ARG A 264 -18.28 17.81 -24.69
CA ARG A 264 -17.58 18.94 -25.35
C ARG A 264 -16.25 18.51 -25.94
N GLU A 265 -15.47 17.70 -25.22
CA GLU A 265 -14.22 17.15 -25.73
C GLU A 265 -14.43 16.25 -26.95
N LEU A 266 -15.47 15.41 -26.95
CA LEU A 266 -15.85 14.59 -28.09
C LEU A 266 -16.27 15.46 -29.29
N ALA A 267 -17.09 16.49 -29.08
CA ALA A 267 -17.52 17.40 -30.13
C ALA A 267 -16.34 18.15 -30.76
N SER A 268 -15.36 18.60 -29.96
CA SER A 268 -14.17 19.27 -30.48
C SER A 268 -13.31 18.36 -31.35
N LYS A 269 -13.23 17.07 -31.01
CA LYS A 269 -12.48 16.04 -31.80
C LYS A 269 -13.17 15.63 -33.09
N LEU A 270 -14.49 15.77 -33.17
CA LEU A 270 -15.26 15.49 -34.42
C LEU A 270 -15.26 16.68 -35.37
N SER A 271 -14.93 17.88 -34.89
CA SER A 271 -14.90 19.11 -35.69
C SER A 271 -13.49 19.43 -36.22
N ALA A 272 -12.46 18.68 -35.82
CA ALA A 272 -11.06 18.83 -36.21
C ALA A 272 -10.70 17.83 -37.34
#